data_ee5517f506e0d9f5a7129bbb91469324
#
_entry.id   ee5517f506e0d9f5a7129bbb91469324
#
_cell.length_a   1.000
_cell.length_b   1.000
_cell.length_c   1.000
_cell.angle_alpha   90.00
_cell.angle_beta   90.00
_cell.angle_gamma   90.00
#
_symmetry.space_group_name_H-M   'P 1'
#
loop_
_entity.id
_entity.type
_entity.pdbx_description
1 polymer ?
#
loop_
_entity_poly.entity_id
_entity_poly.type
_entity_poly.pdbx_seq_one_letter_code
_entity_poly.pdbx_strand_id
1 'polypeptide(L)'
;GKMKVPQHIAIILDGNGRWAKAKGMPRNYGHAQGSKNVERICEEAWRMGIKYLTVYAFSTENWNRPKSEVDALMKLLRNYMKTCLKTAAKNDMKIRVIGDIKPLDEDIKSRIKELEEATVNNGGLNFTIALNYGSRDELTRAARKMARDCAEGKLDPDRIDETVFESYLDTHGIPDPDLMIRTSGEQRLSNYLLWQMAYTEFYFTPV
;
A
#
# COMPACT_ATOMS: atom_id res chain seq x y z
N GLY A 1 3.30 -27.15 16.16
CA GLY A 1 3.01 -27.20 14.73
C GLY A 1 3.92 -26.26 13.95
N LYS A 2 4.28 -26.63 12.74
CA LYS A 2 5.08 -25.78 11.89
C LYS A 2 4.30 -24.50 11.62
N MET A 3 4.87 -23.33 11.94
CA MET A 3 4.30 -22.06 11.56
C MET A 3 4.30 -21.96 10.02
N LYS A 4 3.11 -21.76 9.46
CA LYS A 4 3.01 -21.50 8.02
C LYS A 4 3.54 -20.11 7.73
N VAL A 5 4.33 -19.98 6.67
CA VAL A 5 4.75 -18.68 6.16
C VAL A 5 3.50 -17.94 5.69
N PRO A 6 3.29 -16.68 6.14
CA PRO A 6 2.17 -15.88 5.63
C PRO A 6 2.26 -15.73 4.11
N GLN A 7 1.12 -15.81 3.44
CA GLN A 7 1.06 -15.56 2.00
C GLN A 7 1.14 -14.07 1.70
N HIS A 8 0.48 -13.25 2.53
CA HIS A 8 0.38 -11.80 2.35
C HIS A 8 0.63 -11.10 3.68
N ILE A 9 1.60 -10.19 3.69
CA ILE A 9 1.89 -9.32 4.82
C ILE A 9 1.58 -7.88 4.43
N ALA A 10 0.81 -7.18 5.28
CA ALA A 10 0.58 -5.74 5.17
C ALA A 10 1.42 -5.03 6.22
N ILE A 11 2.09 -3.95 5.84
CA ILE A 11 3.01 -3.24 6.72
C ILE A 11 2.64 -1.76 6.78
N ILE A 12 2.66 -1.22 8.00
CA ILE A 12 2.65 0.22 8.24
C ILE A 12 4.01 0.56 8.86
N LEU A 13 4.86 1.23 8.08
CA LEU A 13 6.16 1.71 8.54
C LEU A 13 5.98 3.09 9.14
N ASP A 14 5.83 3.12 10.45
CA ASP A 14 5.62 4.35 11.19
C ASP A 14 6.87 4.70 11.99
N GLY A 15 6.99 5.96 12.41
CA GLY A 15 8.02 6.41 13.33
C GLY A 15 9.38 6.74 12.72
N ASN A 16 9.58 6.57 11.41
CA ASN A 16 10.83 6.98 10.77
C ASN A 16 11.08 8.49 10.92
N GLY A 17 10.02 9.29 10.84
CA GLY A 17 10.10 10.72 11.10
C GLY A 17 10.40 11.05 12.57
N ARG A 18 9.81 10.30 13.51
CA ARG A 18 10.08 10.42 14.94
C ARG A 18 11.50 10.05 15.28
N TRP A 19 12.00 8.96 14.69
CA TRP A 19 13.38 8.51 14.87
C TRP A 19 14.36 9.59 14.43
N ALA A 20 14.18 10.16 13.25
CA ALA A 20 15.06 11.22 12.74
C ALA A 20 15.05 12.43 13.66
N LYS A 21 13.86 12.86 14.14
CA LYS A 21 13.71 13.98 15.06
C LYS A 21 14.40 13.72 16.39
N ALA A 22 14.29 12.51 16.94
CA ALA A 22 14.95 12.11 18.16
C ALA A 22 16.48 12.11 18.03
N LYS A 23 16.99 11.90 16.81
CA LYS A 23 18.44 11.95 16.49
C LYS A 23 18.89 13.36 16.10
N GLY A 24 18.02 14.38 16.22
CA GLY A 24 18.36 15.75 15.82
C GLY A 24 18.42 15.97 14.31
N MET A 25 17.87 15.06 13.54
CA MET A 25 17.83 15.12 12.07
C MET A 25 16.47 15.60 11.57
N PRO A 26 16.39 16.16 10.35
CA PRO A 26 15.11 16.49 9.75
C PRO A 26 14.22 15.25 9.60
N ARG A 27 12.91 15.40 9.78
CA ARG A 27 11.94 14.31 9.62
C ARG A 27 12.07 13.63 8.24
N ASN A 28 12.39 14.39 7.19
CA ASN A 28 12.59 13.88 5.83
C ASN A 28 13.70 12.84 5.73
N TYR A 29 14.73 12.94 6.56
CA TYR A 29 15.80 11.94 6.60
C TYR A 29 15.27 10.56 7.04
N GLY A 30 14.36 10.55 8.03
CA GLY A 30 13.72 9.31 8.47
C GLY A 30 12.87 8.68 7.37
N HIS A 31 12.13 9.48 6.60
CA HIS A 31 11.34 8.99 5.47
C HIS A 31 12.23 8.39 4.38
N ALA A 32 13.37 9.00 4.07
CA ALA A 32 14.32 8.47 3.10
C ALA A 32 14.91 7.12 3.53
N GLN A 33 15.25 6.96 4.82
CA GLN A 33 15.70 5.68 5.36
C GLN A 33 14.60 4.62 5.31
N GLY A 34 13.35 5.02 5.57
CA GLY A 34 12.19 4.14 5.44
C GLY A 34 12.03 3.56 4.04
N SER A 35 12.24 4.37 3.00
CA SER A 35 12.17 3.93 1.60
C SER A 35 13.23 2.86 1.27
N LYS A 36 14.45 3.03 1.75
CA LYS A 36 15.52 2.01 1.59
C LYS A 36 15.18 0.72 2.33
N ASN A 37 14.57 0.82 3.51
CA ASN A 37 14.14 -0.34 4.29
C ASN A 37 13.06 -1.12 3.56
N VAL A 38 12.17 -0.46 2.83
CA VAL A 38 11.11 -1.12 2.04
C VAL A 38 11.71 -2.04 0.98
N GLU A 39 12.72 -1.60 0.24
CA GLU A 39 13.40 -2.43 -0.75
C GLU A 39 13.99 -3.70 -0.11
N ARG A 40 14.66 -3.53 1.02
CA ARG A 40 15.23 -4.64 1.78
C ARG A 40 14.15 -5.61 2.28
N ILE A 41 13.04 -5.07 2.76
CA ILE A 41 11.90 -5.87 3.22
C ILE A 41 11.32 -6.69 2.08
N CYS A 42 11.19 -6.12 0.88
CA CYS A 42 10.71 -6.84 -0.29
C CYS A 42 11.60 -8.04 -0.63
N GLU A 43 12.91 -7.86 -0.62
CA GLU A 43 13.87 -8.92 -0.90
C GLU A 43 13.80 -10.04 0.15
N GLU A 44 13.74 -9.66 1.43
CA GLU A 44 13.61 -10.62 2.53
C GLU A 44 12.28 -11.37 2.48
N ALA A 45 11.18 -10.68 2.20
CA ALA A 45 9.86 -11.29 2.09
C ALA A 45 9.85 -12.40 1.03
N TRP A 46 10.36 -12.10 -0.14
CA TRP A 46 10.43 -13.07 -1.22
C TRP A 46 11.31 -14.28 -0.86
N ARG A 47 12.46 -14.03 -0.25
CA ARG A 47 13.37 -15.08 0.20
C ARG A 47 12.71 -16.01 1.22
N MET A 48 11.83 -15.46 2.08
CA MET A 48 11.09 -16.23 3.08
C MET A 48 9.88 -16.98 2.52
N GLY A 49 9.58 -16.80 1.25
CA GLY A 49 8.42 -17.44 0.61
C GLY A 49 7.12 -16.65 0.67
N ILE A 50 7.17 -15.40 1.09
CA ILE A 50 6.00 -14.50 1.09
C ILE A 50 5.75 -14.04 -0.35
N LYS A 51 4.51 -14.14 -0.82
CA LYS A 51 4.16 -13.86 -2.22
C LYS A 51 3.53 -12.50 -2.43
N TYR A 52 2.97 -11.91 -1.39
CA TYR A 52 2.28 -10.61 -1.44
C TYR A 52 2.75 -9.73 -0.28
N LEU A 53 3.12 -8.51 -0.60
CA LEU A 53 3.51 -7.51 0.38
C LEU A 53 2.82 -6.20 0.05
N THR A 54 2.12 -5.61 1.03
CA THR A 54 1.47 -4.32 0.86
C THR A 54 2.05 -3.33 1.87
N VAL A 55 2.41 -2.15 1.40
CA VAL A 55 2.96 -1.09 2.26
C VAL A 55 2.12 0.18 2.15
N TYR A 56 2.00 0.88 3.28
CA TYR A 56 1.31 2.18 3.36
C TYR A 56 2.32 3.29 3.07
N ALA A 57 2.24 3.88 1.88
CA ALA A 57 3.18 4.92 1.47
C ALA A 57 2.67 6.33 1.76
N PHE A 58 1.38 6.59 1.49
CA PHE A 58 0.77 7.89 1.70
C PHE A 58 -0.72 7.69 1.98
N SER A 59 -1.18 8.16 3.15
CA SER A 59 -2.60 8.06 3.53
C SER A 59 -3.38 9.30 3.13
N THR A 60 -4.70 9.17 3.04
CA THR A 60 -5.59 10.32 2.80
C THR A 60 -5.44 11.40 3.88
N GLU A 61 -5.09 11.02 5.10
CA GLU A 61 -4.88 11.96 6.21
C GLU A 61 -3.55 12.73 6.10
N ASN A 62 -2.58 12.25 5.32
CA ASN A 62 -1.29 12.92 5.16
C ASN A 62 -1.42 14.31 4.51
N TRP A 63 -2.51 14.56 3.77
CA TRP A 63 -2.79 15.89 3.22
C TRP A 63 -2.96 16.96 4.30
N ASN A 64 -3.29 16.57 5.54
CA ASN A 64 -3.46 17.48 6.67
C ASN A 64 -2.12 17.88 7.31
N ARG A 65 -1.01 17.31 6.86
CA ARG A 65 0.34 17.67 7.31
C ARG A 65 0.74 19.03 6.75
N PRO A 66 1.73 19.72 7.38
CA PRO A 66 2.26 20.96 6.80
C PRO A 66 2.65 20.79 5.33
N LYS A 67 2.42 21.80 4.51
CA LYS A 67 2.67 21.73 3.07
C LYS A 67 4.12 21.32 2.76
N SER A 68 5.09 21.82 3.51
CA SER A 68 6.50 21.48 3.33
C SER A 68 6.76 19.98 3.53
N GLU A 69 6.09 19.36 4.49
CA GLU A 69 6.20 17.93 4.73
C GLU A 69 5.53 17.12 3.60
N VAL A 70 4.35 17.54 3.15
CA VAL A 70 3.65 16.90 2.01
C VAL A 70 4.51 16.98 0.75
N ASP A 71 5.07 18.14 0.45
CA ASP A 71 5.94 18.34 -0.72
C ASP A 71 7.18 17.45 -0.65
N ALA A 72 7.78 17.31 0.54
CA ALA A 72 8.92 16.43 0.76
C ALA A 72 8.57 14.96 0.57
N LEU A 73 7.41 14.54 1.08
CA LEU A 73 6.91 13.17 0.88
C LEU A 73 6.67 12.87 -0.60
N MET A 74 6.10 13.81 -1.35
CA MET A 74 5.89 13.64 -2.79
C MET A 74 7.21 13.54 -3.55
N LYS A 75 8.21 14.32 -3.16
CA LYS A 75 9.56 14.25 -3.75
C LYS A 75 10.21 12.89 -3.49
N LEU A 76 10.12 12.38 -2.27
CA LEU A 76 10.62 11.06 -1.91
C LEU A 76 9.90 9.97 -2.70
N LEU A 77 8.60 10.09 -2.85
CA LEU A 77 7.80 9.17 -3.63
C LEU A 77 8.24 9.13 -5.10
N ARG A 78 8.45 10.30 -5.72
CA ARG A 78 8.94 10.38 -7.10
C ARG A 78 10.28 9.67 -7.25
N ASN A 79 11.21 9.93 -6.34
CA ASN A 79 12.53 9.30 -6.34
C ASN A 79 12.44 7.78 -6.14
N TYR A 80 11.61 7.36 -5.21
CA TYR A 80 11.38 5.94 -4.94
C TYR A 80 10.82 5.22 -6.17
N MET A 81 9.85 5.81 -6.86
CA MET A 81 9.23 5.20 -8.04
C MET A 81 10.22 5.03 -9.19
N LYS A 82 11.17 5.96 -9.35
CA LYS A 82 12.25 5.83 -10.34
C LYS A 82 13.14 4.63 -10.03
N THR A 83 13.50 4.46 -8.78
CA THR A 83 14.32 3.34 -8.31
C THR A 83 13.55 2.02 -8.35
N CYS A 84 12.28 2.06 -8.03
CA CYS A 84 11.40 0.90 -7.96
C CYS A 84 11.32 0.14 -9.28
N LEU A 85 11.31 0.84 -10.42
CA LEU A 85 11.29 0.20 -11.73
C LEU A 85 12.53 -0.68 -11.94
N LYS A 86 13.70 -0.20 -11.56
CA LYS A 86 14.96 -0.96 -11.65
C LYS A 86 14.96 -2.17 -10.69
N THR A 87 14.52 -1.94 -9.46
CA THR A 87 14.43 -3.00 -8.44
C THR A 87 13.43 -4.08 -8.86
N ALA A 88 12.29 -3.68 -9.41
CA ALA A 88 11.27 -4.60 -9.90
C ALA A 88 11.79 -5.45 -11.06
N ALA A 89 12.52 -4.85 -12.00
CA ALA A 89 13.11 -5.57 -13.13
C ALA A 89 14.15 -6.59 -12.65
N LYS A 90 15.01 -6.18 -11.72
CA LYS A 90 16.07 -7.04 -11.16
C LYS A 90 15.51 -8.23 -10.39
N ASN A 91 14.46 -8.02 -9.61
CA ASN A 91 13.89 -9.02 -8.69
C ASN A 91 12.58 -9.64 -9.21
N ASP A 92 12.23 -9.38 -10.45
CA ASP A 92 11.01 -9.91 -11.08
C ASP A 92 9.73 -9.59 -10.28
N MET A 93 9.68 -8.42 -9.66
CA MET A 93 8.55 -7.98 -8.85
C MET A 93 7.40 -7.48 -9.71
N LYS A 94 6.18 -7.76 -9.28
CA LYS A 94 4.96 -7.22 -9.89
C LYS A 94 4.44 -6.10 -9.01
N ILE A 95 4.39 -4.88 -9.56
CA ILE A 95 4.00 -3.68 -8.82
C ILE A 95 2.53 -3.37 -9.07
N ARG A 96 1.83 -3.02 -7.99
CA ARG A 96 0.46 -2.52 -8.05
C ARG A 96 0.31 -1.35 -7.08
N VAL A 97 -0.43 -0.33 -7.49
CA VAL A 97 -0.74 0.82 -6.63
C VAL A 97 -2.23 0.81 -6.33
N ILE A 98 -2.58 0.95 -5.06
CA ILE A 98 -3.96 1.10 -4.61
C ILE A 98 -4.15 2.47 -3.96
N GLY A 99 -5.37 2.96 -3.93
CA GLY A 99 -5.73 4.28 -3.43
C GLY A 99 -6.32 5.15 -4.54
N ASP A 100 -6.76 6.35 -4.19
CA ASP A 100 -7.30 7.30 -5.15
C ASP A 100 -6.17 8.15 -5.75
N ILE A 101 -5.72 7.78 -6.95
CA ILE A 101 -4.62 8.48 -7.61
C ILE A 101 -5.06 9.72 -8.40
N LYS A 102 -6.36 9.95 -8.57
CA LYS A 102 -6.88 11.07 -9.38
C LYS A 102 -6.36 12.45 -8.99
N PRO A 103 -6.25 12.80 -7.69
CA PRO A 103 -5.75 14.11 -7.29
C PRO A 103 -4.24 14.25 -7.33
N LEU A 104 -3.51 13.19 -7.67
CA LEU A 104 -2.05 13.24 -7.74
C LEU A 104 -1.57 13.92 -9.02
N ASP A 105 -0.35 14.47 -8.98
CA ASP A 105 0.27 15.12 -10.13
C ASP A 105 0.39 14.15 -11.31
N GLU A 106 0.30 14.69 -12.52
CA GLU A 106 0.31 13.90 -13.76
C GLU A 106 1.59 13.06 -13.92
N ASP A 107 2.73 13.59 -13.50
CA ASP A 107 4.00 12.86 -13.57
C ASP A 107 3.99 11.62 -12.67
N ILE A 108 3.38 11.72 -11.49
CA ILE A 108 3.23 10.59 -10.57
C ILE A 108 2.29 9.54 -11.19
N LYS A 109 1.16 9.97 -11.74
CA LYS A 109 0.20 9.06 -12.37
C LYS A 109 0.81 8.34 -13.57
N SER A 110 1.57 9.04 -14.39
CA SER A 110 2.28 8.43 -15.52
C SER A 110 3.31 7.40 -15.06
N ARG A 111 4.02 7.69 -13.99
CA ARG A 111 5.00 6.76 -13.43
C ARG A 111 4.35 5.50 -12.86
N ILE A 112 3.21 5.65 -12.19
CA ILE A 112 2.42 4.52 -11.69
C ILE A 112 2.03 3.60 -12.85
N LYS A 113 1.49 4.17 -13.91
CA LYS A 113 1.08 3.43 -15.10
C LYS A 113 2.26 2.67 -15.71
N GLU A 114 3.40 3.33 -15.86
CA GLU A 114 4.64 2.72 -16.36
C GLU A 114 5.08 1.54 -15.51
N LEU A 115 5.09 1.69 -14.18
CA LEU A 115 5.46 0.63 -13.25
C LEU A 115 4.52 -0.58 -13.34
N GLU A 116 3.23 -0.34 -13.36
CA GLU A 116 2.25 -1.41 -13.43
C GLU A 116 2.31 -2.16 -14.76
N GLU A 117 2.40 -1.44 -15.86
CA GLU A 117 2.49 -2.05 -17.21
C GLU A 117 3.80 -2.80 -17.43
N ALA A 118 4.92 -2.23 -16.99
CA ALA A 118 6.23 -2.84 -17.17
C ALA A 118 6.42 -4.12 -16.36
N THR A 119 5.68 -4.29 -15.26
CA THR A 119 5.85 -5.42 -14.32
C THR A 119 4.69 -6.42 -14.35
N VAL A 120 3.69 -6.22 -15.18
CA VAL A 120 2.45 -7.03 -15.19
C VAL A 120 2.70 -8.52 -15.40
N ASN A 121 3.74 -8.89 -16.13
CA ASN A 121 4.09 -10.27 -16.43
C ASN A 121 5.18 -10.84 -15.51
N ASN A 122 5.65 -10.09 -14.53
CA ASN A 122 6.67 -10.55 -13.60
C ASN A 122 6.06 -11.58 -12.63
N GLY A 123 6.84 -12.63 -12.33
CA GLY A 123 6.37 -13.77 -11.53
C GLY A 123 6.88 -13.79 -10.09
N GLY A 124 7.63 -12.78 -9.66
CA GLY A 124 8.16 -12.69 -8.31
C GLY A 124 7.16 -12.09 -7.31
N LEU A 125 7.67 -11.37 -6.31
CA LEU A 125 6.86 -10.76 -5.27
C LEU A 125 5.80 -9.82 -5.85
N ASN A 126 4.55 -9.98 -5.42
CA ASN A 126 3.48 -9.02 -5.69
C ASN A 126 3.58 -7.91 -4.65
N PHE A 127 4.08 -6.77 -5.08
CA PHE A 127 4.30 -5.62 -4.21
C PHE A 127 3.24 -4.55 -4.47
N THR A 128 2.42 -4.27 -3.45
CA THR A 128 1.34 -3.29 -3.53
C THR A 128 1.69 -2.07 -2.69
N ILE A 129 1.60 -0.91 -3.31
CA ILE A 129 1.87 0.38 -2.66
C ILE A 129 0.53 1.09 -2.46
N ALA A 130 0.16 1.33 -1.20
CA ALA A 130 -1.03 2.09 -0.86
C ALA A 130 -0.68 3.60 -0.87
N LEU A 131 -1.19 4.30 -1.88
CA LEU A 131 -0.86 5.69 -2.17
C LEU A 131 -2.13 6.53 -2.24
N ASN A 132 -2.18 7.61 -1.48
CA ASN A 132 -3.41 8.36 -1.24
C ASN A 132 -4.56 7.41 -0.89
N TYR A 133 -4.26 6.52 0.04
CA TYR A 133 -5.14 5.43 0.42
C TYR A 133 -5.79 5.70 1.78
N GLY A 134 -7.05 5.36 1.88
CA GLY A 134 -7.79 5.25 3.13
C GLY A 134 -8.90 4.23 2.92
N SER A 135 -9.09 3.32 3.87
CA SER A 135 -10.06 2.24 3.69
C SER A 135 -11.48 2.77 3.55
N ARG A 136 -11.86 3.76 4.33
CA ARG A 136 -13.20 4.37 4.21
C ARG A 136 -13.41 5.00 2.85
N ASP A 137 -12.38 5.66 2.30
CA ASP A 137 -12.43 6.21 0.93
C ASP A 137 -12.57 5.08 -0.10
N GLU A 138 -11.81 4.02 0.03
CA GLU A 138 -11.90 2.86 -0.86
C GLU A 138 -13.31 2.26 -0.87
N LEU A 139 -13.88 2.04 0.32
CA LEU A 139 -15.22 1.49 0.46
C LEU A 139 -16.28 2.41 -0.15
N THR A 140 -16.14 3.72 0.06
CA THR A 140 -17.06 4.73 -0.51
C THR A 140 -16.98 4.76 -2.03
N ARG A 141 -15.76 4.69 -2.59
CA ARG A 141 -15.57 4.63 -4.04
C ARG A 141 -16.16 3.34 -4.64
N ALA A 142 -16.00 2.21 -3.96
CA ALA A 142 -16.59 0.94 -4.37
C ALA A 142 -18.12 1.02 -4.38
N ALA A 143 -18.73 1.57 -3.33
CA ALA A 143 -20.18 1.76 -3.26
C ALA A 143 -20.71 2.64 -4.40
N ARG A 144 -19.98 3.72 -4.72
CA ARG A 144 -20.37 4.61 -5.81
C ARG A 144 -20.33 3.92 -7.17
N LYS A 145 -19.29 3.12 -7.43
CA LYS A 145 -19.17 2.34 -8.67
C LYS A 145 -20.29 1.32 -8.79
N MET A 146 -20.60 0.60 -7.71
CA MET A 146 -21.71 -0.36 -7.70
C MET A 146 -23.05 0.33 -7.96
N ALA A 147 -23.29 1.48 -7.34
CA ALA A 147 -24.51 2.25 -7.56
C ALA A 147 -24.67 2.66 -9.03
N ARG A 148 -23.59 3.11 -9.67
CA ARG A 148 -23.60 3.45 -11.10
C ARG A 148 -23.89 2.24 -11.97
N ASP A 149 -23.25 1.10 -11.68
CA ASP A 149 -23.47 -0.13 -12.45
C ASP A 149 -24.89 -0.63 -12.30
N CYS A 150 -25.51 -0.49 -11.12
CA CYS A 150 -26.93 -0.78 -10.92
C CYS A 150 -27.81 0.15 -11.75
N ALA A 151 -27.53 1.45 -11.73
CA ALA A 151 -28.29 2.44 -12.50
C ALA A 151 -28.20 2.20 -14.01
N GLU A 152 -27.08 1.69 -14.49
CA GLU A 152 -26.84 1.37 -15.90
C GLU A 152 -27.29 -0.05 -16.28
N GLY A 153 -27.88 -0.80 -15.37
CA GLY A 153 -28.36 -2.15 -15.62
C GLY A 153 -27.26 -3.21 -15.72
N LYS A 154 -26.02 -2.87 -15.34
CA LYS A 154 -24.88 -3.78 -15.41
C LYS A 154 -24.76 -4.68 -14.18
N LEU A 155 -25.40 -4.31 -13.09
CA LEU A 155 -25.36 -5.02 -11.81
C LEU A 155 -26.76 -5.06 -11.22
N ASP A 156 -27.18 -6.27 -10.81
CA ASP A 156 -28.43 -6.46 -10.05
C ASP A 156 -28.12 -6.25 -8.56
N PRO A 157 -28.77 -5.27 -7.87
CA PRO A 157 -28.53 -5.05 -6.45
C PRO A 157 -28.70 -6.32 -5.59
N ASP A 158 -29.63 -7.20 -5.96
CA ASP A 158 -29.90 -8.43 -5.20
C ASP A 158 -28.79 -9.47 -5.34
N ARG A 159 -27.86 -9.28 -6.27
CA ARG A 159 -26.69 -10.14 -6.47
C ARG A 159 -25.44 -9.63 -5.77
N ILE A 160 -25.50 -8.48 -5.10
CA ILE A 160 -24.35 -7.96 -4.35
C ILE A 160 -24.15 -8.81 -3.10
N ASP A 161 -23.05 -9.51 -3.05
CA ASP A 161 -22.55 -10.26 -1.92
C ASP A 161 -21.10 -9.82 -1.61
N GLU A 162 -20.46 -10.47 -0.65
CA GLU A 162 -19.09 -10.12 -0.28
C GLU A 162 -18.12 -10.27 -1.46
N THR A 163 -18.27 -11.30 -2.26
CA THR A 163 -17.42 -11.55 -3.43
C THR A 163 -17.58 -10.46 -4.49
N VAL A 164 -18.82 -10.09 -4.78
CA VAL A 164 -19.11 -8.98 -5.72
C VAL A 164 -18.54 -7.68 -5.17
N PHE A 165 -18.77 -7.39 -3.89
CA PHE A 165 -18.24 -6.19 -3.24
C PHE A 165 -16.71 -6.11 -3.37
N GLU A 166 -16.00 -7.19 -3.08
CA GLU A 166 -14.53 -7.27 -3.20
C GLU A 166 -14.04 -7.00 -4.62
N SER A 167 -14.82 -7.37 -5.63
CA SER A 167 -14.45 -7.11 -7.02
C SER A 167 -14.39 -5.61 -7.37
N TYR A 168 -15.02 -4.76 -6.57
CA TYR A 168 -15.02 -3.30 -6.74
C TYR A 168 -13.93 -2.61 -5.89
N LEU A 169 -13.24 -3.34 -5.03
CA LEU A 169 -12.16 -2.79 -4.22
C LEU A 169 -10.86 -2.63 -5.02
N ASP A 170 -10.02 -1.69 -4.60
CA ASP A 170 -8.71 -1.48 -5.21
C ASP A 170 -7.84 -2.75 -5.14
N THR A 171 -8.05 -3.56 -4.11
CA THR A 171 -7.30 -4.79 -3.86
C THR A 171 -7.85 -6.01 -4.61
N HIS A 172 -8.75 -5.82 -5.55
CA HIS A 172 -9.32 -6.92 -6.33
C HIS A 172 -8.23 -7.83 -6.91
N GLY A 173 -8.34 -9.12 -6.68
CA GLY A 173 -7.37 -10.11 -7.13
C GLY A 173 -6.17 -10.31 -6.21
N ILE A 174 -6.06 -9.53 -5.13
CA ILE A 174 -5.03 -9.69 -4.11
C ILE A 174 -5.67 -10.43 -2.91
N PRO A 175 -5.07 -11.52 -2.41
CA PRO A 175 -5.61 -12.20 -1.23
C PRO A 175 -5.55 -11.29 0.00
N ASP A 176 -6.45 -11.51 0.96
CA ASP A 176 -6.42 -10.75 2.20
C ASP A 176 -5.11 -10.99 2.96
N PRO A 177 -4.62 -9.97 3.70
CA PRO A 177 -3.42 -10.17 4.51
C PRO A 177 -3.61 -11.22 5.59
N ASP A 178 -2.61 -12.06 5.78
CA ASP A 178 -2.55 -13.00 6.90
C ASP A 178 -2.01 -12.34 8.16
N LEU A 179 -1.11 -11.36 7.96
CA LEU A 179 -0.41 -10.67 9.02
C LEU A 179 -0.30 -9.17 8.68
N MET A 180 -0.55 -8.33 9.66
CA MET A 180 -0.26 -6.89 9.58
C MET A 180 0.78 -6.54 10.62
N ILE A 181 1.83 -5.86 10.19
CA ILE A 181 2.91 -5.40 11.05
C ILE A 181 2.89 -3.88 11.07
N ARG A 182 2.85 -3.31 12.26
CA ARG A 182 3.01 -1.87 12.45
C ARG A 182 4.17 -1.61 13.41
N THR A 183 5.09 -0.75 12.98
CA THR A 183 6.29 -0.41 13.73
C THR A 183 6.05 0.76 14.68
N SER A 184 7.05 1.04 15.55
CA SER A 184 7.14 2.22 16.43
C SER A 184 6.12 2.30 17.55
N GLY A 185 5.59 1.15 17.99
CA GLY A 185 4.74 1.05 19.16
C GLY A 185 3.31 1.59 19.00
N GLU A 186 2.95 2.05 17.82
CA GLU A 186 1.58 2.48 17.55
C GLU A 186 0.67 1.25 17.39
N GLN A 187 -0.53 1.32 17.98
CA GLN A 187 -1.45 0.19 18.05
C GLN A 187 -2.82 0.49 17.43
N ARG A 188 -2.84 1.32 16.40
CA ARG A 188 -4.05 1.66 15.65
C ARG A 188 -3.92 1.28 14.19
N LEU A 189 -5.04 1.11 13.50
CA LEU A 189 -5.08 0.68 12.10
C LEU A 189 -4.92 1.83 11.10
N SER A 190 -5.12 3.06 11.53
CA SER A 190 -5.01 4.27 10.71
C SER A 190 -5.76 4.19 9.38
N ASN A 191 -6.98 3.64 9.41
CA ASN A 191 -7.83 3.54 8.21
C ASN A 191 -7.17 2.71 7.09
N TYR A 192 -6.42 1.66 7.46
CA TYR A 192 -5.67 0.82 6.54
C TYR A 192 -6.34 -0.54 6.37
N LEU A 193 -6.74 -0.86 5.14
CA LEU A 193 -7.25 -2.17 4.74
C LEU A 193 -8.31 -2.77 5.69
N LEU A 194 -9.25 -1.96 6.19
CA LEU A 194 -10.21 -2.39 7.22
C LEU A 194 -11.05 -3.60 6.78
N TRP A 195 -11.54 -3.60 5.55
CA TRP A 195 -12.28 -4.72 5.00
C TRP A 195 -11.38 -5.96 4.87
N GLN A 196 -10.22 -5.79 4.27
CA GLN A 196 -9.31 -6.88 3.95
C GLN A 196 -8.69 -7.53 5.19
N MET A 197 -8.59 -6.80 6.30
CA MET A 197 -7.97 -7.27 7.54
C MET A 197 -8.95 -7.87 8.55
N ALA A 198 -10.17 -8.22 8.13
CA ALA A 198 -11.19 -8.76 9.04
C ALA A 198 -10.73 -9.98 9.83
N TYR A 199 -9.88 -10.82 9.26
CA TYR A 199 -9.35 -12.04 9.88
C TYR A 199 -7.83 -12.04 10.01
N THR A 200 -7.20 -10.87 9.87
CA THR A 200 -5.75 -10.70 9.88
C THR A 200 -5.21 -10.72 11.32
N GLU A 201 -4.10 -11.38 11.55
CA GLU A 201 -3.35 -11.27 12.80
C GLU A 201 -2.53 -9.98 12.78
N PHE A 202 -2.47 -9.31 13.94
CA PHE A 202 -1.74 -8.05 14.08
C PHE A 202 -0.50 -8.24 14.94
N TYR A 203 0.59 -7.61 14.49
CA TYR A 203 1.82 -7.54 15.25
C TYR A 203 2.27 -6.08 15.33
N PHE A 204 2.23 -5.54 16.55
CA PHE A 204 2.67 -4.19 16.84
C PHE A 204 4.05 -4.28 17.50
N THR A 205 5.04 -3.61 16.93
CA THR A 205 6.40 -3.65 17.44
C THR A 205 6.87 -2.24 17.83
N PRO A 206 7.62 -2.09 18.94
CA PRO A 206 8.17 -0.80 19.33
C PRO A 206 9.31 -0.31 18.42
N VAL A 207 9.82 -1.17 17.59
CA VAL A 207 10.99 -0.88 16.72
C VAL A 207 10.58 -0.13 15.46
#